data_84b81a59f33a7746a3f56ea16a7e6e95
#
_entry.id   84b81a59f33a7746a3f56ea16a7e6e95
#
_cell.length_a   1.000
_cell.length_b   1.000
_cell.length_c   1.000
_cell.angle_alpha   90.00
_cell.angle_beta   90.00
_cell.angle_gamma   90.00
#
_symmetry.space_group_name_H-M   'P 1'
#
loop_
_entity.id
_entity.type
_entity.pdbx_description
1 polymer ?
#
loop_
_entity_poly.entity_id
_entity_poly.type
_entity_poly.pdbx_seq_one_letter_code
_entity_poly.pdbx_strand_id
1 'polypeptide(L)'
;MNTLVDTARSAAHVNGEIVVRMESGVEIRFPVAENPRLARGTHRQLNHIEISPFGLHWPELDEDLSFRGLLEGDYGQSRQKAKA
;
A
#
# COMPACT_ATOMS: atom_id res chain seq x y z
N MET A 1 -12.60 -9.63 -21.85
CA MET A 1 -12.29 -9.44 -21.30
C MET A 1 -11.86 -8.81 -20.79
N ASN A 2 -11.67 -8.87 -20.36
CA ASN A 2 -11.28 -8.43 -19.75
C ASN A 2 -10.66 -7.97 -19.00
N THR A 3 -10.18 -7.54 -19.39
CA THR A 3 -9.42 -7.19 -18.67
C THR A 3 -9.75 -6.88 -17.42
N LEU A 4 -9.25 -7.32 -16.63
CA LEU A 4 -9.58 -7.20 -15.48
C LEU A 4 -9.00 -6.25 -14.73
N VAL A 5 -9.64 -5.36 -14.20
CA VAL A 5 -9.12 -4.39 -13.34
C VAL A 5 -9.69 -4.67 -11.98
N ASP A 6 -8.83 -5.10 -11.09
CA ASP A 6 -9.25 -5.33 -9.72
C ASP A 6 -9.08 -4.03 -8.96
N THR A 7 -10.03 -3.73 -8.10
CA THR A 7 -9.99 -2.51 -7.30
C THR A 7 -9.98 -2.88 -5.83
N ALA A 8 -9.45 -1.98 -5.01
CA ALA A 8 -9.41 -2.22 -3.58
C ALA A 8 -10.76 -1.92 -2.95
N ARG A 9 -11.18 -2.81 -2.09
CA ARG A 9 -12.38 -2.65 -1.32
C ARG A 9 -12.09 -1.94 -0.02
N SER A 10 -10.94 -2.25 0.58
CA SER A 10 -10.54 -1.63 1.82
C SER A 10 -9.05 -1.77 2.01
N ALA A 11 -8.49 -0.91 2.85
CA ALA A 11 -7.09 -0.97 3.22
C ALA A 11 -6.98 -0.47 4.64
N ALA A 12 -6.13 -1.10 5.43
CA ALA A 12 -5.98 -0.74 6.84
C ALA A 12 -4.62 -1.14 7.35
N HIS A 13 -4.20 -0.49 8.44
CA HIS A 13 -2.99 -0.85 9.16
C HIS A 13 -3.39 -1.76 10.32
N VAL A 14 -2.87 -2.97 10.31
CA VAL A 14 -3.20 -3.98 11.29
C VAL A 14 -1.91 -4.68 11.74
N ASN A 15 -1.58 -4.58 13.00
CA ASN A 15 -0.45 -5.30 13.58
C ASN A 15 0.85 -5.14 12.78
N GLY A 16 1.17 -3.92 12.40
CA GLY A 16 2.42 -3.64 11.71
C GLY A 16 2.41 -3.93 10.22
N GLU A 17 1.27 -4.28 9.68
CA GLU A 17 1.14 -4.55 8.25
C GLU A 17 0.05 -3.67 7.64
N ILE A 18 0.20 -3.39 6.36
CA ILE A 18 -0.91 -2.84 5.59
C ILE A 18 -1.61 -4.02 4.95
N VAL A 19 -2.91 -4.08 5.14
CA VAL A 19 -3.75 -5.17 4.60
C VAL A 19 -4.73 -4.57 3.64
N VAL A 20 -4.66 -4.98 2.38
CA VAL A 20 -5.53 -4.49 1.32
C VAL A 20 -6.41 -5.62 0.85
N ARG A 21 -7.71 -5.40 0.85
CA ARG A 21 -8.65 -6.38 0.34
C ARG A 21 -9.21 -5.91 -0.97
N MET A 22 -9.04 -6.72 -1.99
CA MET A 22 -9.48 -6.38 -3.33
C MET A 22 -10.90 -6.89 -3.55
N GLU A 23 -11.59 -6.30 -4.52
CA GLU A 23 -12.95 -6.73 -4.85
C GLU A 23 -13.01 -8.19 -5.29
N SER A 24 -11.94 -8.66 -5.89
CA SER A 24 -11.85 -10.05 -6.35
C SER A 24 -11.74 -11.05 -5.21
N GLY A 25 -11.46 -10.56 -3.99
CA GLY A 25 -11.21 -11.44 -2.86
C GLY A 25 -9.74 -11.66 -2.59
N VAL A 26 -8.88 -11.17 -3.46
CA VAL A 26 -7.43 -11.23 -3.22
C VAL A 26 -7.08 -10.30 -2.09
N GLU A 27 -6.17 -10.72 -1.23
CA GLU A 27 -5.69 -9.90 -0.14
C GLU A 27 -4.20 -9.69 -0.32
N ILE A 28 -3.76 -8.45 -0.18
CA ILE A 28 -2.36 -8.09 -0.26
C ILE A 28 -1.94 -7.61 1.12
N ARG A 29 -0.84 -8.15 1.64
CA ARG A 29 -0.30 -7.72 2.92
C ARG A 29 1.17 -7.42 2.77
N PHE A 30 1.61 -6.39 3.44
CA PHE A 30 3.05 -6.15 3.49
C PHE A 30 3.40 -5.43 4.79
N PRO A 31 4.62 -5.68 5.32
CA PRO A 31 5.02 -5.04 6.56
C PRO A 31 5.35 -3.58 6.34
N VAL A 32 4.83 -2.74 7.22
CA VAL A 32 5.08 -1.30 7.16
C VAL A 32 6.57 -1.02 7.29
N ALA A 33 7.27 -1.85 8.06
CA ALA A 33 8.70 -1.65 8.30
C ALA A 33 9.53 -1.67 7.03
N GLU A 34 9.04 -2.28 5.97
CA GLU A 34 9.79 -2.34 4.72
C GLU A 34 9.66 -1.08 3.88
N ASN A 35 8.76 -0.19 4.24
CA ASN A 35 8.58 1.06 3.50
C ASN A 35 9.06 2.21 4.38
N PRO A 36 10.15 2.90 3.99
CA PRO A 36 10.73 3.93 4.85
C PRO A 36 9.78 5.06 5.21
N ARG A 37 8.89 5.43 4.30
CA ARG A 37 7.96 6.51 4.58
C ARG A 37 6.85 6.07 5.51
N LEU A 38 6.32 4.88 5.28
CA LEU A 38 5.25 4.35 6.12
C LEU A 38 5.77 3.98 7.51
N ALA A 39 7.03 3.55 7.59
CA ALA A 39 7.60 3.13 8.86
C ALA A 39 7.62 4.25 9.90
N ARG A 40 7.55 5.50 9.45
CA ARG A 40 7.56 6.66 10.35
C ARG A 40 6.15 7.04 10.80
N GLY A 41 5.13 6.43 10.24
CA GLY A 41 3.77 6.84 10.51
C GLY A 41 3.23 6.30 11.82
N THR A 42 2.30 7.04 12.42
CA THR A 42 1.52 6.54 13.53
C THR A 42 0.42 5.65 13.00
N HIS A 43 -0.19 4.90 13.90
CA HIS A 43 -1.32 4.05 13.52
C HIS A 43 -2.41 4.86 12.82
N ARG A 44 -2.71 6.04 13.34
CA ARG A 44 -3.74 6.89 12.75
C ARG A 44 -3.35 7.35 11.35
N GLN A 45 -2.10 7.75 11.18
CA GLN A 45 -1.61 8.19 9.87
C GLN A 45 -1.60 7.05 8.87
N LEU A 46 -1.25 5.86 9.33
CA LEU A 46 -1.19 4.68 8.46
C LEU A 46 -2.58 4.21 8.05
N ASN A 47 -3.60 4.57 8.82
CA ASN A 47 -4.98 4.26 8.46
C ASN A 47 -5.65 5.37 7.65
N HIS A 48 -4.98 6.50 7.47
CA HIS A 48 -5.50 7.56 6.63
C HIS A 48 -5.06 7.27 5.20
N ILE A 49 -5.81 6.41 4.54
CA ILE A 49 -5.47 5.88 3.22
C ILE A 49 -6.54 6.29 2.23
N GLU A 50 -6.10 6.90 1.14
CA GLU A 50 -7.00 7.22 0.04
C GLU A 50 -6.83 6.15 -1.03
N ILE A 51 -7.93 5.55 -1.42
CA ILE A 51 -7.93 4.47 -2.38
C ILE A 51 -8.37 5.02 -3.74
N SER A 52 -7.59 4.72 -4.76
CA SER A 52 -7.93 5.08 -6.13
C SER A 52 -7.98 3.82 -6.97
N PRO A 53 -8.42 3.90 -8.23
CA PRO A 53 -8.39 2.73 -9.09
C PRO A 53 -7.00 2.16 -9.32
N PHE A 54 -5.96 2.97 -9.09
CA PHE A 54 -4.60 2.57 -9.40
C PHE A 54 -3.77 2.19 -8.17
N GLY A 55 -4.17 2.62 -7.00
CA GLY A 55 -3.35 2.33 -5.83
C GLY A 55 -3.82 3.01 -4.58
N LEU A 56 -2.89 3.13 -3.64
CA LEU A 56 -3.12 3.69 -2.33
C LEU A 56 -2.27 4.93 -2.15
N HIS A 57 -2.83 5.91 -1.46
CA HIS A 57 -2.13 7.16 -1.16
C HIS A 57 -2.28 7.48 0.32
N TRP A 58 -1.16 7.81 0.95
CA TRP A 58 -1.13 8.24 2.36
C TRP A 58 -0.80 9.73 2.37
N PRO A 59 -1.80 10.60 2.47
CA PRO A 59 -1.55 12.04 2.34
C PRO A 59 -0.68 12.61 3.44
N GLU A 60 -0.72 12.04 4.63
CA GLU A 60 0.09 12.57 5.71
C GLU A 60 1.52 12.06 5.70
N LEU A 61 1.80 11.03 4.92
CA LEU A 61 3.13 10.44 4.85
C LEU A 61 3.77 10.61 3.48
N ASP A 62 3.05 11.27 2.58
CA ASP A 62 3.54 11.57 1.23
C ASP A 62 3.99 10.29 0.52
N GLU A 63 3.14 9.27 0.59
CA GLU A 63 3.46 8.00 -0.03
C GLU A 63 2.33 7.53 -0.95
N ASP A 64 2.72 6.97 -2.09
CA ASP A 64 1.82 6.38 -3.07
C ASP A 64 2.35 5.01 -3.43
N LEU A 65 1.47 4.03 -3.45
CA LEU A 65 1.83 2.67 -3.88
C LEU A 65 0.79 2.18 -4.87
N SER A 66 1.25 1.73 -6.03
CA SER A 66 0.32 1.22 -7.04
C SER A 66 -0.01 -0.23 -6.74
N PHE A 67 -1.22 -0.63 -7.12
CA PHE A 67 -1.61 -2.04 -6.96
C PHE A 67 -0.71 -2.93 -7.80
N ARG A 68 -0.33 -2.45 -8.98
CA ARG A 68 0.56 -3.21 -9.83
C ARG A 68 1.89 -3.46 -9.14
N GLY A 69 2.44 -2.42 -8.53
CA GLY A 69 3.69 -2.57 -7.79
C GLY A 69 3.55 -3.53 -6.62
N LEU A 70 2.44 -3.41 -5.88
CA LEU A 70 2.22 -4.29 -4.73
C LEU A 70 2.15 -5.75 -5.15
N LEU A 71 1.51 -6.02 -6.29
CA LEU A 71 1.43 -7.39 -6.77
C LEU A 71 2.77 -7.92 -7.24
N GLU A 72 3.69 -7.05 -7.56
CA GLU A 72 5.03 -7.42 -7.98
C GLU A 72 6.02 -7.46 -6.82
N GLY A 73 5.55 -7.18 -5.61
CA GLY A 73 6.40 -7.18 -4.44
C GLY A 73 7.11 -5.87 -4.18
N ASP A 74 6.66 -4.80 -4.84
CA ASP A 74 7.23 -3.47 -4.62
C ASP A 74 6.39 -2.74 -3.60
N TYR A 75 6.89 -2.65 -2.39
CA TYR A 75 6.20 -1.99 -1.27
C TYR A 75 6.84 -0.65 -0.94
N GLY A 76 7.64 -0.10 -1.84
CA GLY A 76 8.34 1.15 -1.60
C GLY A 76 9.69 0.98 -0.93
N GLN A 77 10.13 -0.23 -0.71
CA GLN A 77 11.40 -0.48 -0.05
C GLN A 77 12.58 0.04 -0.85
N SER A 78 12.44 0.10 -2.16
CA SER A 78 13.52 0.55 -3.02
C SER A 78 13.80 2.04 -2.89
N ARG A 79 12.88 2.80 -2.32
CA ARG A 79 13.10 4.22 -2.15
C ARG A 79 14.31 4.49 -1.29
N GLN A 80 14.54 3.65 -0.29
CA GLN A 80 15.67 3.80 0.58
C GLN A 80 16.97 3.53 -0.17
N LYS A 81 16.94 2.56 -1.06
CA LYS A 81 18.12 2.22 -1.82
C LYS A 81 18.48 3.25 -2.84
N ALA A 82 17.52 3.99 -3.30
CA ALA A 82 17.76 5.00 -4.31
C ALA A 82 18.69 6.08 -3.82
N LYS A 83 18.91 6.14 -2.52
CA LYS A 83 19.78 7.14 -1.99
C LYS A 83 21.21 6.73 -1.98
N ALA A 84 21.47 5.51 -2.21
CA ALA A 84 22.82 5.00 -2.08
C ALA A 84 23.80 5.65 -3.05
#